data_0e509b0c9fe892302ea6803fa401ae12
#
_entry.id   0e509b0c9fe892302ea6803fa401ae12
#
_cell.length_a   1.000
_cell.length_b   1.000
_cell.length_c   1.000
_cell.angle_alpha   90.00
_cell.angle_beta   90.00
_cell.angle_gamma   90.00
#
_symmetry.space_group_name_H-M   'P 1'
#
loop_
_entity.id
_entity.type
_entity.pdbx_description
1 polymer ?
#
loop_
_entity_poly.entity_id
_entity_poly.type
_entity_poly.pdbx_seq_one_letter_code
_entity_poly.pdbx_strand_id
1 'polypeptide(L)'
;MKRFIINTLPVAALLAASIPSISAGTINQRRENQQDRIAQGVKSGQLTAHETASLERGEARVNRQIRTDRLDHNGHLNGGERARINGEQNRLSRQIYRDKHNNFRQ
;
A
#
# COMPACT_ATOMS: atom_id res chain seq x y z
N MET A 1 -5.32 -11.79 -18.17
CA MET A 1 -5.94 -11.34 -17.78
C MET A 1 -6.57 -11.19 -17.50
N LYS A 2 -6.29 -11.15 -17.29
CA LYS A 2 -6.95 -10.73 -16.73
C LYS A 2 -7.49 -10.49 -16.18
N ARG A 3 -7.17 -10.33 -16.03
CA ARG A 3 -7.78 -9.80 -15.25
C ARG A 3 -8.38 -9.23 -14.97
N PHE A 4 -8.07 -9.15 -14.84
CA PHE A 4 -8.83 -8.38 -14.34
C PHE A 4 -9.34 -8.12 -13.91
N ILE A 5 -9.22 -8.10 -13.88
CA ILE A 5 -9.88 -7.62 -13.30
C ILE A 5 -10.34 -7.36 -12.82
N ILE A 6 -10.07 -7.24 -12.70
CA ILE A 6 -10.72 -6.76 -12.04
C ILE A 6 -11.20 -6.35 -11.64
N ASN A 7 -10.87 -6.23 -11.51
CA ASN A 7 -11.61 -5.64 -10.89
C ASN A 7 -12.14 -5.30 -10.43
N THR A 8 -11.85 -5.31 -10.42
CA THR A 8 -12.60 -4.90 -9.76
C THR A 8 -13.02 -4.85 -9.10
N LEU A 9 -12.72 -4.89 -8.84
CA LEU A 9 -13.29 -4.69 -7.99
C LEU A 9 -13.46 -4.37 -7.34
N PRO A 10 -13.43 -4.22 -7.27
CA PRO A 10 -13.86 -3.80 -6.38
C PRO A 10 -13.95 -3.56 -5.72
N VAL A 11 -13.78 -3.48 -5.55
CA VAL A 11 -14.17 -3.19 -4.72
C VAL A 11 -14.35 -3.22 -3.99
N ALA A 12 -14.31 -3.32 -3.81
CA ALA A 12 -14.78 -3.26 -2.99
C ALA A 12 -14.81 -3.26 -2.24
N ALA A 13 -14.67 -3.34 -2.01
CA ALA A 13 -14.98 -3.26 -1.19
C ALA A 13 -14.91 -3.12 -0.52
N LEU A 14 -14.74 -3.04 -0.38
CA LEU A 14 -15.00 -2.87 0.38
C LEU A 14 -15.10 -2.76 1.14
N LEU A 15 -15.06 -2.86 1.29
CA LEU A 15 -15.54 -2.78 2.09
C LEU A 15 -15.35 -2.66 2.92
N ALA A 16 -15.26 -2.70 2.98
CA ALA A 16 -15.26 -2.74 3.82
C ALA A 16 -14.92 -2.43 4.60
N ALA A 17 -14.71 -2.34 4.20
CA ALA A 17 -14.37 -1.88 5.10
C ALA A 17 -14.40 -1.62 6.18
N SER A 18 -14.47 -1.33 6.33
CA SER A 18 -14.98 -1.34 7.62
C SER A 18 -14.30 -2.33 8.54
N ILE A 19 -13.25 -2.88 8.17
CA ILE A 19 -12.58 -3.84 9.02
C ILE A 19 -11.78 -3.10 10.07
N PRO A 20 -12.17 -3.19 11.33
CA PRO A 20 -11.42 -2.47 12.36
C PRO A 20 -10.14 -3.17 12.76
N SER A 21 -10.07 -4.48 12.66
CA SER A 21 -8.88 -5.16 13.10
C SER A 21 -7.78 -5.09 12.06
N ILE A 22 -6.56 -4.86 12.54
CA ILE A 22 -5.40 -4.77 11.67
C ILE A 22 -4.59 -6.03 11.87
N SER A 23 -4.85 -7.02 11.04
CA SER A 23 -4.16 -8.30 11.11
C SER A 23 -2.95 -8.29 10.19
N ALA A 24 -2.11 -9.31 10.34
CA ALA A 24 -0.98 -9.50 9.45
C ALA A 24 -1.43 -9.66 8.00
N GLY A 25 -2.55 -10.37 7.77
CA GLY A 25 -3.11 -10.54 6.44
C GLY A 25 -3.54 -9.21 5.84
N THR A 26 -4.17 -8.35 6.64
CA THR A 26 -4.59 -7.05 6.17
C THR A 26 -3.38 -6.19 5.77
N ILE A 27 -2.34 -6.23 6.58
CA ILE A 27 -1.12 -5.47 6.29
C ILE A 27 -0.50 -5.96 4.99
N ASN A 28 -0.38 -7.27 4.82
CA ASN A 28 0.20 -7.85 3.61
C ASN A 28 -0.64 -7.53 2.38
N GLN A 29 -1.95 -7.60 2.50
CA GLN A 29 -2.84 -7.29 1.40
C GLN A 29 -2.71 -5.84 0.98
N ARG A 30 -2.59 -4.92 1.94
CA ARG A 30 -2.41 -3.51 1.61
C ARG A 30 -1.08 -3.27 0.89
N ARG A 31 -0.03 -3.99 1.29
CA ARG A 31 1.24 -3.88 0.59
C ARG A 31 1.09 -4.25 -0.89
N GLU A 32 0.41 -5.36 -1.15
CA GLU A 32 0.17 -5.80 -2.52
C GLU A 32 -0.67 -4.80 -3.29
N ASN A 33 -1.73 -4.30 -2.68
CA ASN A 33 -2.59 -3.32 -3.32
C ASN A 33 -1.84 -2.04 -3.65
N GLN A 34 -0.98 -1.59 -2.76
CA GLN A 34 -0.18 -0.39 -2.99
C GLN A 34 0.80 -0.61 -4.13
N GLN A 35 1.45 -1.77 -4.18
CA GLN A 35 2.35 -2.10 -5.27
C GLN A 35 1.63 -2.15 -6.60
N ASP A 36 0.44 -2.73 -6.62
CA ASP A 36 -0.37 -2.78 -7.84
C ASP A 36 -0.74 -1.38 -8.31
N ARG A 37 -1.10 -0.51 -7.39
CA ARG A 37 -1.48 0.87 -7.74
C ARG A 37 -0.29 1.65 -8.29
N ILE A 38 0.89 1.44 -7.72
CA ILE A 38 2.09 2.08 -8.23
C ILE A 38 2.40 1.56 -9.63
N ALA A 39 2.35 0.24 -9.81
CA ALA A 39 2.62 -0.36 -11.12
C ALA A 39 1.64 0.17 -12.17
N GLN A 40 0.37 0.28 -11.82
CA GLN A 40 -0.63 0.85 -12.71
C GLN A 40 -0.34 2.30 -13.04
N GLY A 41 0.11 3.07 -12.05
CA GLY A 41 0.46 4.46 -12.28
C GLY A 41 1.62 4.63 -13.22
N VAL A 42 2.61 3.75 -13.11
CA VAL A 42 3.74 3.75 -14.03
C VAL A 42 3.28 3.40 -15.45
N LYS A 43 2.52 2.33 -15.56
CA LYS A 43 2.07 1.84 -16.85
C LYS A 43 1.19 2.84 -17.59
N SER A 44 0.34 3.55 -16.85
CA SER A 44 -0.59 4.51 -17.44
C SER A 44 0.04 5.89 -17.68
N GLY A 45 1.25 6.11 -17.17
CA GLY A 45 1.87 7.42 -17.26
C GLY A 45 1.39 8.41 -16.20
N GLN A 46 0.58 7.96 -15.25
CA GLN A 46 0.09 8.84 -14.18
C GLN A 46 1.18 9.18 -13.16
N LEU A 47 2.18 8.32 -13.04
CA LEU A 47 3.31 8.55 -12.15
C LEU A 47 4.56 8.86 -12.95
N THR A 48 5.25 9.92 -12.54
CA THR A 48 6.55 10.23 -13.13
C THR A 48 7.59 9.28 -12.55
N ALA A 49 8.76 9.22 -13.19
CA ALA A 49 9.87 8.41 -12.69
C ALA A 49 10.28 8.84 -11.28
N HIS A 50 10.30 10.15 -11.04
CA HIS A 50 10.67 10.70 -9.74
C HIS A 50 9.65 10.30 -8.65
N GLU A 51 8.36 10.41 -8.98
CA GLU A 51 7.30 10.02 -8.05
C GLU A 51 7.36 8.53 -7.76
N THR A 52 7.58 7.72 -8.79
CA THR A 52 7.69 6.28 -8.63
C THR A 52 8.85 5.91 -7.69
N ALA A 53 10.00 6.54 -7.89
CA ALA A 53 11.16 6.28 -7.03
C ALA A 53 10.87 6.64 -5.57
N SER A 54 10.19 7.78 -5.37
CA SER A 54 9.85 8.22 -4.02
C SER A 54 8.87 7.26 -3.34
N LEU A 55 7.85 6.81 -4.09
CA LEU A 55 6.88 5.85 -3.55
C LEU A 55 7.53 4.51 -3.24
N GLU A 56 8.42 4.03 -4.10
CA GLU A 56 9.11 2.77 -3.85
C GLU A 56 10.00 2.85 -2.63
N ARG A 57 10.65 3.99 -2.41
CA ARG A 57 11.43 4.18 -1.18
C ARG A 57 10.54 4.15 0.06
N GLY A 58 9.36 4.75 -0.04
CA GLY A 58 8.39 4.72 1.04
C GLY A 58 7.94 3.31 1.35
N GLU A 59 7.62 2.54 0.29
CA GLU A 59 7.26 1.13 0.45
C GLU A 59 8.37 0.34 1.12
N ALA A 60 9.60 0.57 0.68
CA ALA A 60 10.75 -0.16 1.23
C ALA A 60 10.92 0.13 2.73
N ARG A 61 10.71 1.39 3.13
CA ARG A 61 10.79 1.77 4.55
C ARG A 61 9.74 1.07 5.38
N VAL A 62 8.50 1.07 4.90
CA VAL A 62 7.41 0.42 5.62
C VAL A 62 7.64 -1.07 5.70
N ASN A 63 8.07 -1.68 4.59
CA ASN A 63 8.33 -3.11 4.57
C ASN A 63 9.45 -3.51 5.52
N ARG A 64 10.48 -2.69 5.62
CA ARG A 64 11.57 -2.94 6.55
C ARG A 64 11.08 -2.83 7.99
N GLN A 65 10.23 -1.85 8.27
CA GLN A 65 9.67 -1.68 9.61
C GLN A 65 8.83 -2.90 10.00
N ILE A 66 8.00 -3.37 9.07
CA ILE A 66 7.19 -4.56 9.31
C ILE A 66 8.07 -5.76 9.64
N ARG A 67 9.10 -5.97 8.84
CA ARG A 67 9.98 -7.11 9.02
C ARG A 67 10.72 -7.04 10.36
N THR A 68 11.21 -5.86 10.70
CA THR A 68 11.94 -5.67 11.96
C THR A 68 11.02 -5.92 13.16
N ASP A 69 9.81 -5.36 13.11
CA ASP A 69 8.86 -5.51 14.20
C ASP A 69 8.46 -6.97 14.39
N ARG A 70 8.28 -7.70 13.28
CA ARG A 70 7.94 -9.12 13.36
C ARG A 70 9.08 -9.96 13.93
N LEU A 71 10.31 -9.64 13.57
CA LEU A 71 11.46 -10.36 14.09
C LEU A 71 11.58 -10.19 15.60
N ASP A 72 11.28 -8.99 16.10
CA ASP A 72 11.35 -8.71 17.53
C ASP A 72 10.28 -9.46 18.32
N HIS A 73 9.23 -9.94 17.66
CA HIS A 73 8.08 -10.55 18.33
C HIS A 73 7.72 -11.90 17.73
N ASN A 74 8.71 -12.66 17.32
CA ASN A 74 8.52 -14.04 16.84
C ASN A 74 7.53 -14.15 15.69
N GLY A 75 7.58 -13.19 14.76
CA GLY A 75 6.72 -13.21 13.59
C GLY A 75 5.40 -12.50 13.76
N HIS A 76 5.14 -11.97 14.95
CA HIS A 76 3.88 -11.29 15.24
C HIS A 76 4.11 -9.82 15.48
N LEU A 77 3.04 -9.03 15.30
CA LEU A 77 3.06 -7.61 15.60
C LEU A 77 2.16 -7.36 16.81
N ASN A 78 2.61 -6.52 17.73
CA ASN A 78 1.74 -6.12 18.83
C ASN A 78 0.78 -5.03 18.34
N GLY A 79 -0.18 -4.65 19.21
CA GLY A 79 -1.21 -3.68 18.83
C GLY A 79 -0.66 -2.33 18.46
N GLY A 80 0.34 -1.85 19.19
CA GLY A 80 0.94 -0.54 18.91
C GLY A 80 1.68 -0.53 17.58
N GLU A 81 2.38 -1.62 17.29
CA GLU A 81 3.09 -1.74 16.02
C GLU A 81 2.15 -1.80 14.84
N ARG A 82 1.06 -2.57 14.99
CA ARG A 82 0.05 -2.64 13.94
C ARG A 82 -0.57 -1.27 13.67
N ALA A 83 -0.86 -0.52 14.72
CA ALA A 83 -1.44 0.81 14.57
C ALA A 83 -0.48 1.74 13.86
N ARG A 84 0.81 1.70 14.21
CA ARG A 84 1.81 2.55 13.57
C ARG A 84 1.97 2.20 12.10
N ILE A 85 2.08 0.91 11.81
CA ILE A 85 2.22 0.45 10.42
C ILE A 85 0.98 0.84 9.60
N ASN A 86 -0.19 0.67 10.19
CA ASN A 86 -1.42 1.07 9.51
C ASN A 86 -1.42 2.56 9.19
N GLY A 87 -0.94 3.38 10.11
CA GLY A 87 -0.84 4.82 9.86
C GLY A 87 0.12 5.15 8.75
N GLU A 88 1.26 4.46 8.70
CA GLU A 88 2.23 4.65 7.64
C GLU A 88 1.68 4.20 6.30
N GLN A 89 0.98 3.08 6.27
CA GLN A 89 0.35 2.60 5.04
C GLN A 89 -0.75 3.55 4.58
N ASN A 90 -1.50 4.13 5.50
CA ASN A 90 -2.51 5.13 5.15
C ASN A 90 -1.86 6.35 4.50
N ARG A 91 -0.76 6.81 5.06
CA ARG A 91 -0.05 7.97 4.52
C ARG A 91 0.48 7.68 3.12
N LEU A 92 1.05 6.49 2.94
CA LEU A 92 1.58 6.08 1.65
C LEU A 92 0.47 5.94 0.62
N SER A 93 -0.67 5.39 1.02
CA SER A 93 -1.83 5.28 0.13
C SER A 93 -2.31 6.65 -0.33
N ARG A 94 -2.33 7.62 0.56
CA ARG A 94 -2.71 8.98 0.18
C ARG A 94 -1.70 9.60 -0.77
N GLN A 95 -0.42 9.33 -0.55
CA GLN A 95 0.61 9.85 -1.45
C GLN A 95 0.47 9.24 -2.84
N ILE A 96 0.22 7.93 -2.92
CA ILE A 96 -0.02 7.28 -4.22
C ILE A 96 -1.18 7.96 -4.92
N TYR A 97 -2.27 8.18 -4.21
CA TYR A 97 -3.45 8.81 -4.80
C TYR A 97 -3.12 10.21 -5.32
N ARG A 98 -2.47 11.02 -4.48
CA ARG A 98 -2.13 12.39 -4.89
C ARG A 98 -1.22 12.40 -6.11
N ASP A 99 -0.21 11.53 -6.10
CA ASP A 99 0.76 11.50 -7.19
C ASP A 99 0.13 11.07 -8.50
N LYS A 100 -0.86 10.18 -8.43
CA LYS A 100 -1.55 9.71 -9.64
C LYS A 100 -2.59 10.70 -10.14
N HIS A 101 -2.99 11.67 -9.32
CA HIS A 101 -4.05 12.62 -9.66
C HIS A 101 -3.58 14.07 -9.72
N ASN A 102 -2.28 14.29 -9.75
CA ASN A 102 -1.75 15.63 -9.92
C ASN A 102 -1.56 15.92 -11.41
N ASN A 103 -0.97 17.10 -11.72
CA ASN A 103 -0.77 17.51 -13.10
C ASN A 103 0.57 17.07 -13.69
N PHE A 104 1.38 16.34 -12.90
CA PHE A 104 2.67 15.85 -13.39
C PHE A 104 2.48 14.47 -13.98
N ARG A 105 2.81 14.33 -15.25
CA ARG A 105 2.63 13.07 -15.96
C ARG A 105 3.84 12.75 -16.81
N GLN A 106 4.01 11.47 -17.03
CA GLN A 106 5.03 10.98 -17.94
C GLN A 106 4.65 11.31 -19.38
#